data_66811697353fa0789891667cf1e99db7
#
_entry.id   66811697353fa0789891667cf1e99db7
#
_cell.length_a   1.000
_cell.length_b   1.000
_cell.length_c   1.000
_cell.angle_alpha   90.00
_cell.angle_beta   90.00
_cell.angle_gamma   90.00
#
_symmetry.space_group_name_H-M   'P 1'
#
loop_
_entity.id
_entity.type
_entity.pdbx_description
1 polymer ?
#
loop_
_entity_poly.entity_id
_entity_poly.type
_entity_poly.pdbx_seq_one_letter_code
_entity_poly.pdbx_strand_id
1 'polypeptide(L)'
;MTETSKPEKLSFREELQLQRWDDHRYYHHSRINQSLHLVSATCFLTCYALLWVDAAAAAMLGWFVAMCSRQIGHFFFEPKSYDEVNQATHEHKEDIKVGYNLHRKRVLQGIWAISPLVLYLNPSFLGLLTPHTNWDEFFQNLAILWIALAVTALLFRTVHLFFIHGIQTGLVWATKIVTDPFHDFKIYLKSPLYLMKGELVDPMIHVSHGVDADEEDREALA
;
A
#
# COMPACT_ATOMS: atom_id res chain seq x y z
N MET A 1 -39.08 14.86 17.59
CA MET A 1 -38.63 14.40 16.26
C MET A 1 -37.21 14.93 16.11
N THR A 2 -36.25 14.11 16.46
CA THR A 2 -34.80 14.42 16.29
C THR A 2 -34.47 14.17 14.83
N GLU A 3 -34.19 15.20 14.06
CA GLU A 3 -33.60 15.09 12.73
C GLU A 3 -32.28 14.33 12.89
N THR A 4 -32.23 13.09 12.39
CA THR A 4 -30.97 12.38 12.19
C THR A 4 -30.23 13.12 11.10
N SER A 5 -29.27 13.97 11.47
CA SER A 5 -28.37 14.62 10.54
C SER A 5 -27.69 13.51 9.70
N LYS A 6 -27.82 13.60 8.36
CA LYS A 6 -27.04 12.75 7.46
C LYS A 6 -25.57 12.95 7.81
N PRO A 7 -24.79 11.85 7.94
CA PRO A 7 -23.35 11.98 8.16
C PRO A 7 -22.77 12.88 7.06
N GLU A 8 -22.05 13.90 7.48
CA GLU A 8 -21.41 14.87 6.59
C GLU A 8 -20.41 14.13 5.70
N LYS A 9 -20.51 14.35 4.39
CA LYS A 9 -19.65 13.65 3.44
C LYS A 9 -18.25 14.24 3.53
N LEU A 10 -17.25 13.43 3.90
CA LEU A 10 -15.85 13.83 3.97
C LEU A 10 -15.39 14.45 2.64
N SER A 11 -14.59 15.49 2.70
CA SER A 11 -13.87 16.01 1.54
C SER A 11 -12.81 15.01 1.07
N PHE A 12 -12.31 15.16 -0.16
CA PHE A 12 -11.27 14.31 -0.71
C PHE A 12 -10.02 14.24 0.19
N ARG A 13 -9.62 15.36 0.77
CA ARG A 13 -8.44 15.45 1.62
C ARG A 13 -8.65 14.75 2.96
N GLU A 14 -9.79 14.94 3.59
CA GLU A 14 -10.17 14.28 4.85
C GLU A 14 -10.23 12.77 4.66
N GLU A 15 -10.88 12.29 3.59
CA GLU A 15 -10.93 10.86 3.29
C GLU A 15 -9.53 10.28 3.03
N LEU A 16 -8.63 11.01 2.35
CA LEU A 16 -7.24 10.58 2.14
C LEU A 16 -6.47 10.49 3.47
N GLN A 17 -6.66 11.46 4.36
CA GLN A 17 -6.04 11.45 5.69
C GLN A 17 -6.57 10.29 6.53
N LEU A 18 -7.89 10.06 6.52
CA LEU A 18 -8.52 8.94 7.21
C LEU A 18 -8.00 7.59 6.71
N GLN A 19 -7.97 7.36 5.39
CA GLN A 19 -7.45 6.11 4.83
C GLN A 19 -5.97 5.87 5.17
N ARG A 20 -5.15 6.91 5.29
CA ARG A 20 -3.76 6.83 5.73
C ARG A 20 -3.63 6.55 7.21
N TRP A 21 -4.48 7.17 8.02
CA TRP A 21 -4.53 6.94 9.46
C TRP A 21 -4.95 5.50 9.75
N ASP A 22 -5.99 5.01 9.11
CA ASP A 22 -6.44 3.62 9.25
C ASP A 22 -5.37 2.60 8.85
N ASP A 23 -4.65 2.86 7.75
CA ASP A 23 -3.52 2.02 7.35
C ASP A 23 -2.40 2.01 8.41
N HIS A 24 -2.07 3.17 8.95
CA HIS A 24 -1.03 3.29 9.96
C HIS A 24 -1.43 2.58 11.26
N ARG A 25 -2.58 2.93 11.84
CA ARG A 25 -3.00 2.41 13.14
C ARG A 25 -3.32 0.93 13.13
N TYR A 26 -3.94 0.42 12.07
CA TYR A 26 -4.37 -0.99 12.04
C TYR A 26 -3.31 -1.94 11.50
N TYR A 27 -2.43 -1.49 10.63
CA TYR A 27 -1.52 -2.39 9.91
C TYR A 27 -0.04 -2.08 10.13
N HIS A 28 0.33 -0.89 10.59
CA HIS A 28 1.72 -0.46 10.65
C HIS A 28 2.20 0.00 12.02
N HIS A 29 1.57 -0.40 13.12
CA HIS A 29 2.02 0.00 14.45
C HIS A 29 3.29 -0.76 14.95
N SER A 30 3.69 -1.85 14.31
CA SER A 30 4.99 -2.49 14.57
C SER A 30 6.14 -1.68 13.99
N ARG A 31 7.14 -1.32 14.81
CA ARG A 31 8.35 -0.60 14.35
C ARG A 31 9.16 -1.38 13.31
N ILE A 32 9.12 -2.71 13.35
CA ILE A 32 9.72 -3.57 12.32
C ILE A 32 8.97 -3.37 11.00
N ASN A 33 7.63 -3.43 11.02
CA ASN A 33 6.82 -3.21 9.83
C ASN A 33 7.05 -1.81 9.25
N GLN A 34 7.06 -0.78 10.08
CA GLN A 34 7.36 0.60 9.68
C GLN A 34 8.75 0.73 9.02
N SER A 35 9.76 0.07 9.58
CA SER A 35 11.12 0.08 9.02
C SER A 35 11.18 -0.61 7.66
N LEU A 36 10.47 -1.70 7.47
CA LEU A 36 10.32 -2.37 6.18
C LEU A 36 9.56 -1.51 5.16
N HIS A 37 8.54 -0.77 5.62
CA HIS A 37 7.82 0.19 4.80
C HIS A 37 8.69 1.39 4.42
N LEU A 38 9.60 1.84 5.28
CA LEU A 38 10.59 2.88 4.96
C LEU A 38 11.54 2.41 3.84
N VAL A 39 12.05 1.17 3.92
CA VAL A 39 12.86 0.57 2.84
C VAL A 39 12.06 0.55 1.54
N SER A 40 10.83 0.06 1.58
CA SER A 40 9.92 0.03 0.44
C SER A 40 9.69 1.43 -0.15
N ALA A 41 9.39 2.41 0.69
CA ALA A 41 9.14 3.78 0.29
C ALA A 41 10.35 4.40 -0.40
N THR A 42 11.55 4.25 0.18
CA THR A 42 12.80 4.71 -0.41
C THR A 42 13.03 4.10 -1.79
N CYS A 43 12.83 2.79 -1.92
CA CYS A 43 12.96 2.10 -3.21
C CYS A 43 11.93 2.58 -4.23
N PHE A 44 10.65 2.78 -3.85
CA PHE A 44 9.65 3.30 -4.79
C PHE A 44 9.94 4.74 -5.23
N LEU A 45 10.41 5.61 -4.34
CA LEU A 45 10.85 6.96 -4.72
C LEU A 45 12.02 6.90 -5.73
N THR A 46 12.95 5.98 -5.53
CA THR A 46 14.02 5.71 -6.49
C THR A 46 13.47 5.17 -7.81
N CYS A 47 12.48 4.25 -7.76
CA CYS A 47 11.80 3.74 -8.96
C CYS A 47 11.13 4.86 -9.76
N TYR A 48 10.49 5.83 -9.12
CA TYR A 48 9.88 6.95 -9.83
C TYR A 48 10.89 7.77 -10.64
N ALA A 49 12.10 7.94 -10.11
CA ALA A 49 13.18 8.57 -10.88
C ALA A 49 13.73 7.65 -11.98
N LEU A 50 13.93 6.36 -11.67
CA LEU A 50 14.47 5.38 -12.61
C LEU A 50 13.54 5.11 -13.82
N LEU A 51 12.21 5.24 -13.67
CA LEU A 51 11.29 5.05 -14.78
C LEU A 51 11.60 5.93 -16.00
N TRP A 52 12.25 7.07 -15.78
CA TRP A 52 12.64 8.00 -16.84
C TRP A 52 14.01 7.68 -17.46
N VAL A 53 14.79 6.80 -16.84
CA VAL A 53 16.17 6.48 -17.25
C VAL A 53 16.32 5.01 -17.64
N ASP A 54 15.82 4.12 -16.81
CA ASP A 54 15.90 2.66 -16.96
C ASP A 54 14.67 2.00 -16.33
N ALA A 55 13.65 1.76 -17.12
CA ALA A 55 12.41 1.14 -16.67
C ALA A 55 12.62 -0.31 -16.20
N ALA A 56 13.63 -1.02 -16.74
CA ALA A 56 13.95 -2.38 -16.32
C ALA A 56 14.53 -2.38 -14.90
N ALA A 57 15.50 -1.52 -14.63
CA ALA A 57 16.04 -1.35 -13.27
C ALA A 57 14.94 -0.90 -12.29
N ALA A 58 14.06 0.04 -12.69
CA ALA A 58 12.92 0.46 -11.87
C ALA A 58 12.00 -0.71 -11.51
N ALA A 59 11.62 -1.53 -12.47
CA ALA A 59 10.76 -2.69 -12.25
C ALA A 59 11.42 -3.76 -11.35
N MET A 60 12.70 -4.04 -11.55
CA MET A 60 13.46 -4.98 -10.72
C MET A 60 13.58 -4.48 -9.27
N LEU A 61 13.96 -3.23 -9.07
CA LEU A 61 14.04 -2.61 -7.74
C LEU A 61 12.66 -2.59 -7.06
N GLY A 62 11.64 -2.18 -7.81
CA GLY A 62 10.25 -2.10 -7.33
C GLY A 62 9.72 -3.46 -6.88
N TRP A 63 10.00 -4.51 -7.63
CA TRP A 63 9.54 -5.85 -7.29
C TRP A 63 10.37 -6.51 -6.20
N PHE A 64 11.69 -6.69 -6.43
CA PHE A 64 12.53 -7.49 -5.55
C PHE A 64 12.82 -6.83 -4.20
N VAL A 65 12.85 -5.51 -4.14
CA VAL A 65 13.15 -4.82 -2.89
C VAL A 65 11.92 -4.12 -2.33
N ALA A 66 11.30 -3.21 -3.08
CA ALA A 66 10.20 -2.42 -2.56
C ALA A 66 8.97 -3.25 -2.20
N MET A 67 8.49 -4.07 -3.13
CA MET A 67 7.34 -4.95 -2.88
C MET A 67 7.65 -6.05 -1.88
N CYS A 68 8.80 -6.70 -1.97
CA CYS A 68 9.16 -7.78 -1.03
C CYS A 68 9.25 -7.25 0.40
N SER A 69 9.95 -6.13 0.65
CA SER A 69 10.04 -5.57 2.00
C SER A 69 8.66 -5.18 2.55
N ARG A 70 7.81 -4.53 1.72
CA ARG A 70 6.44 -4.17 2.12
C ARG A 70 5.59 -5.39 2.47
N GLN A 71 5.68 -6.45 1.66
CA GLN A 71 4.88 -7.65 1.89
C GLN A 71 5.39 -8.48 3.07
N ILE A 72 6.70 -8.53 3.30
CA ILE A 72 7.27 -9.13 4.52
C ILE A 72 6.69 -8.44 5.76
N GLY A 73 6.61 -7.10 5.76
CA GLY A 73 5.95 -6.34 6.81
C GLY A 73 4.51 -6.82 7.07
N HIS A 74 3.70 -6.87 6.04
CA HIS A 74 2.30 -7.29 6.15
C HIS A 74 2.09 -8.77 6.50
N PHE A 75 2.94 -9.68 6.01
CA PHE A 75 2.74 -11.11 6.26
C PHE A 75 3.23 -11.57 7.63
N PHE A 76 4.31 -10.96 8.13
CA PHE A 76 4.99 -11.45 9.33
C PHE A 76 4.86 -10.53 10.54
N PHE A 77 4.63 -9.22 10.32
CA PHE A 77 4.64 -8.21 11.38
C PHE A 77 3.33 -7.44 11.53
N GLU A 78 2.34 -7.70 10.68
CA GLU A 78 0.98 -7.21 10.86
C GLU A 78 0.24 -8.10 11.88
N PRO A 79 -0.34 -7.57 12.96
CA PRO A 79 -1.07 -8.37 13.94
C PRO A 79 -2.31 -9.03 13.35
N LYS A 80 -2.41 -10.35 13.51
CA LYS A 80 -3.55 -11.18 13.07
C LYS A 80 -4.47 -11.57 14.22
N SER A 81 -4.03 -11.36 15.46
CA SER A 81 -4.85 -11.52 16.67
C SER A 81 -5.68 -10.27 16.92
N TYR A 82 -6.42 -10.27 18.04
CA TYR A 82 -7.04 -9.07 18.55
C TYR A 82 -5.97 -7.99 18.78
N ASP A 83 -6.27 -6.81 18.31
CA ASP A 83 -5.39 -5.65 18.41
C ASP A 83 -5.74 -4.86 19.65
N GLU A 84 -4.97 -5.08 20.72
CA GLU A 84 -5.19 -4.44 22.02
C GLU A 84 -4.97 -2.92 21.96
N VAL A 85 -4.12 -2.43 21.05
CA VAL A 85 -3.83 -1.00 20.90
C VAL A 85 -5.03 -0.28 20.30
N ASN A 86 -5.64 -0.86 19.26
CA ASN A 86 -6.76 -0.26 18.53
C ASN A 86 -8.12 -0.89 18.92
N GLN A 87 -8.16 -1.81 19.89
CA GLN A 87 -9.39 -2.50 20.33
C GLN A 87 -10.17 -3.13 19.15
N ALA A 88 -9.47 -3.70 18.17
CA ALA A 88 -10.05 -4.18 16.94
C ALA A 88 -9.74 -5.66 16.66
N THR A 89 -10.75 -6.40 16.14
CA THR A 89 -10.54 -7.76 15.66
C THR A 89 -9.91 -7.75 14.27
N HIS A 90 -9.27 -8.86 13.88
CA HIS A 90 -8.72 -9.00 12.53
C HIS A 90 -9.83 -8.92 11.45
N GLU A 91 -11.00 -9.48 11.72
CA GLU A 91 -12.16 -9.42 10.82
C GLU A 91 -12.60 -7.97 10.58
N HIS A 92 -12.77 -7.20 11.65
CA HIS A 92 -13.10 -5.78 11.53
C HIS A 92 -12.09 -5.02 10.68
N LYS A 93 -10.78 -5.24 10.92
CA LYS A 93 -9.71 -4.60 10.12
C LYS A 93 -9.76 -4.97 8.64
N GLU A 94 -10.08 -6.23 8.30
CA GLU A 94 -10.21 -6.65 6.90
C GLU A 94 -11.49 -6.10 6.24
N ASP A 95 -12.57 -5.91 7.00
CA ASP A 95 -13.84 -5.37 6.49
C ASP A 95 -13.75 -3.88 6.14
N ILE A 96 -13.08 -3.08 6.97
CA ILE A 96 -12.92 -1.64 6.71
C ILE A 96 -11.83 -1.33 5.67
N LYS A 97 -11.04 -2.32 5.27
CA LYS A 97 -9.92 -2.15 4.35
C LYS A 97 -10.35 -1.76 2.94
N VAL A 98 -10.11 -0.52 2.57
CA VAL A 98 -10.42 -0.02 1.22
C VAL A 98 -9.55 -0.69 0.15
N GLY A 99 -8.29 -1.02 0.48
CA GLY A 99 -7.33 -1.65 -0.42
C GLY A 99 -7.59 -3.13 -0.72
N TYR A 100 -6.55 -3.81 -1.20
CA TYR A 100 -6.57 -5.25 -1.39
C TYR A 100 -6.46 -5.96 -0.04
N ASN A 101 -7.40 -6.86 0.25
CA ASN A 101 -7.31 -7.75 1.41
C ASN A 101 -6.21 -8.81 1.22
N LEU A 102 -5.88 -9.54 2.28
CA LEU A 102 -4.77 -10.48 2.30
C LEU A 102 -4.89 -11.58 1.21
N HIS A 103 -6.11 -12.09 0.98
CA HIS A 103 -6.34 -13.13 -0.05
C HIS A 103 -6.03 -12.60 -1.45
N ARG A 104 -6.55 -11.43 -1.81
CA ARG A 104 -6.30 -10.79 -3.13
C ARG A 104 -4.83 -10.43 -3.31
N LYS A 105 -4.15 -9.97 -2.24
CA LYS A 105 -2.70 -9.73 -2.25
C LYS A 105 -1.92 -11.00 -2.60
N ARG A 106 -2.27 -12.16 -2.02
CA ARG A 106 -1.62 -13.45 -2.31
C ARG A 106 -1.80 -13.87 -3.78
N VAL A 107 -3.02 -13.72 -4.32
CA VAL A 107 -3.29 -14.02 -5.73
C VAL A 107 -2.44 -13.13 -6.64
N LEU A 108 -2.40 -11.83 -6.39
CA LEU A 108 -1.63 -10.88 -7.19
C LEU A 108 -0.14 -11.18 -7.14
N GLN A 109 0.39 -11.54 -5.97
CA GLN A 109 1.78 -11.95 -5.80
C GLN A 109 2.08 -13.28 -6.49
N GLY A 110 1.13 -14.22 -6.49
CA GLY A 110 1.26 -15.47 -7.25
C GLY A 110 1.38 -15.21 -8.75
N ILE A 111 0.55 -14.34 -9.30
CA ILE A 111 0.62 -13.91 -10.71
C ILE A 111 2.00 -13.30 -11.01
N TRP A 112 2.48 -12.41 -10.15
CA TRP A 112 3.80 -11.81 -10.30
C TRP A 112 4.93 -12.81 -10.24
N ALA A 113 4.90 -13.69 -9.24
CA ALA A 113 5.95 -14.69 -9.04
C ALA A 113 6.04 -15.70 -10.18
N ILE A 114 4.90 -16.06 -10.81
CA ILE A 114 4.88 -17.01 -11.93
C ILE A 114 5.18 -16.36 -13.29
N SER A 115 5.03 -15.04 -13.40
CA SER A 115 5.17 -14.33 -14.69
C SER A 115 6.52 -14.49 -15.38
N PRO A 116 7.69 -14.53 -14.68
CA PRO A 116 8.98 -14.81 -15.30
C PRO A 116 9.01 -16.17 -15.98
N LEU A 117 8.43 -17.19 -15.32
CA LEU A 117 8.37 -18.54 -15.89
C LEU A 117 7.46 -18.56 -17.13
N VAL A 118 6.31 -17.92 -17.08
CA VAL A 118 5.40 -17.83 -18.23
C VAL A 118 6.08 -17.12 -19.39
N LEU A 119 6.79 -16.02 -19.15
CA LEU A 119 7.54 -15.29 -20.17
C LEU A 119 8.70 -16.13 -20.74
N TYR A 120 9.40 -16.90 -19.90
CA TYR A 120 10.47 -17.79 -20.34
C TYR A 120 9.96 -18.90 -21.27
N LEU A 121 8.82 -19.51 -20.93
CA LEU A 121 8.20 -20.59 -21.73
C LEU A 121 7.49 -20.05 -22.98
N ASN A 122 7.06 -18.81 -22.97
CA ASN A 122 6.40 -18.15 -24.08
C ASN A 122 7.03 -16.76 -24.32
N PRO A 123 8.14 -16.69 -25.08
CA PRO A 123 8.93 -15.46 -25.27
C PRO A 123 8.14 -14.27 -25.83
N SER A 124 7.06 -14.51 -26.57
CA SER A 124 6.18 -13.46 -27.08
C SER A 124 5.07 -13.06 -26.11
N PHE A 125 4.95 -13.75 -24.97
CA PHE A 125 3.84 -13.57 -24.03
C PHE A 125 2.48 -13.48 -24.75
N LEU A 126 2.12 -14.58 -25.43
CA LEU A 126 0.88 -14.71 -26.23
C LEU A 126 0.78 -13.72 -27.41
N GLY A 127 1.89 -13.29 -27.95
CA GLY A 127 1.96 -12.35 -29.07
C GLY A 127 1.88 -10.87 -28.67
N LEU A 128 1.91 -10.56 -27.38
CA LEU A 128 1.86 -9.18 -26.87
C LEU A 128 3.23 -8.50 -26.82
N LEU A 129 4.32 -9.29 -26.79
CA LEU A 129 5.69 -8.79 -26.72
C LEU A 129 6.52 -9.30 -27.88
N THR A 130 7.55 -8.55 -28.25
CA THR A 130 8.58 -9.04 -29.17
C THR A 130 9.35 -10.19 -28.47
N PRO A 131 9.47 -11.38 -29.10
CA PRO A 131 10.17 -12.50 -28.48
C PRO A 131 11.61 -12.12 -28.12
N HIS A 132 11.99 -12.38 -26.87
CA HIS A 132 13.37 -12.18 -26.42
C HIS A 132 14.29 -13.29 -26.97
N THR A 133 15.51 -12.91 -27.30
CA THR A 133 16.56 -13.82 -27.81
C THR A 133 17.74 -13.95 -26.84
N ASN A 134 17.85 -13.03 -25.88
CA ASN A 134 18.89 -12.97 -24.86
C ASN A 134 18.32 -12.51 -23.52
N TRP A 135 19.14 -12.54 -22.46
CA TRP A 135 18.73 -12.20 -21.11
C TRP A 135 18.38 -10.70 -20.93
N ASP A 136 19.05 -9.81 -21.65
CA ASP A 136 18.76 -8.37 -21.54
C ASP A 136 17.35 -8.07 -22.07
N GLU A 137 17.01 -8.63 -23.23
CA GLU A 137 15.66 -8.54 -23.80
C GLU A 137 14.61 -9.23 -22.90
N PHE A 138 14.97 -10.38 -22.30
CA PHE A 138 14.09 -11.04 -21.34
C PHE A 138 13.76 -10.12 -20.14
N PHE A 139 14.76 -9.49 -19.53
CA PHE A 139 14.53 -8.58 -18.40
C PHE A 139 13.79 -7.31 -18.80
N GLN A 140 14.00 -6.79 -20.01
CA GLN A 140 13.21 -5.67 -20.54
C GLN A 140 11.74 -6.07 -20.71
N ASN A 141 11.45 -7.22 -21.32
CA ASN A 141 10.10 -7.74 -21.47
C ASN A 141 9.44 -8.02 -20.11
N LEU A 142 10.19 -8.56 -19.17
CA LEU A 142 9.72 -8.80 -17.80
C LEU A 142 9.38 -7.47 -17.09
N ALA A 143 10.19 -6.44 -17.29
CA ALA A 143 9.92 -5.12 -16.73
C ALA A 143 8.64 -4.51 -17.30
N ILE A 144 8.43 -4.59 -18.61
CA ILE A 144 7.19 -4.14 -19.27
C ILE A 144 5.99 -4.88 -18.68
N LEU A 145 6.09 -6.20 -18.56
CA LEU A 145 5.04 -7.04 -17.99
C LEU A 145 4.72 -6.66 -16.54
N TRP A 146 5.72 -6.44 -15.70
CA TRP A 146 5.52 -6.09 -14.31
C TRP A 146 4.96 -4.68 -14.12
N ILE A 147 5.39 -3.71 -14.92
CA ILE A 147 4.80 -2.36 -14.91
C ILE A 147 3.34 -2.43 -15.37
N ALA A 148 3.06 -3.17 -16.45
CA ALA A 148 1.70 -3.35 -16.93
C ALA A 148 0.80 -4.02 -15.88
N LEU A 149 1.28 -5.05 -15.19
CA LEU A 149 0.54 -5.69 -14.09
C LEU A 149 0.27 -4.72 -12.93
N ALA A 150 1.25 -3.91 -12.55
CA ALA A 150 1.08 -2.92 -11.47
C ALA A 150 0.03 -1.86 -11.84
N VAL A 151 0.11 -1.31 -13.04
CA VAL A 151 -0.85 -0.32 -13.56
C VAL A 151 -2.24 -0.93 -13.68
N THR A 152 -2.33 -2.15 -14.23
CA THR A 152 -3.62 -2.85 -14.37
C THR A 152 -4.25 -3.15 -13.02
N ALA A 153 -3.47 -3.62 -12.04
CA ALA A 153 -3.97 -3.87 -10.70
C ALA A 153 -4.46 -2.58 -10.02
N LEU A 154 -3.73 -1.47 -10.17
CA LEU A 154 -4.14 -0.17 -9.65
C LEU A 154 -5.45 0.29 -10.30
N LEU A 155 -5.54 0.30 -11.62
CA LEU A 155 -6.73 0.74 -12.35
C LEU A 155 -7.94 -0.15 -12.07
N PHE A 156 -7.75 -1.47 -12.10
CA PHE A 156 -8.82 -2.42 -11.80
C PHE A 156 -9.42 -2.17 -10.41
N ARG A 157 -8.60 -2.03 -9.37
CA ARG A 157 -9.11 -1.77 -8.02
C ARG A 157 -9.76 -0.41 -7.92
N THR A 158 -9.21 0.62 -8.54
CA THR A 158 -9.79 1.96 -8.57
C THR A 158 -11.20 1.93 -9.16
N VAL A 159 -11.34 1.33 -10.34
CA VAL A 159 -12.66 1.20 -11.00
C VAL A 159 -13.62 0.33 -10.17
N HIS A 160 -13.14 -0.77 -9.62
CA HIS A 160 -13.94 -1.61 -8.73
C HIS A 160 -14.47 -0.82 -7.52
N LEU A 161 -13.65 0.05 -6.92
CA LEU A 161 -14.06 0.92 -5.81
C LEU A 161 -15.13 1.92 -6.24
N PHE A 162 -15.15 2.39 -7.48
CA PHE A 162 -16.23 3.27 -7.97
C PHE A 162 -17.61 2.65 -7.81
N PHE A 163 -17.71 1.35 -8.01
CA PHE A 163 -18.98 0.63 -7.93
C PHE A 163 -19.40 0.25 -6.50
N ILE A 164 -18.44 0.04 -5.59
CA ILE A 164 -18.73 -0.44 -4.23
C ILE A 164 -18.70 0.64 -3.16
N HIS A 165 -17.89 1.70 -3.34
CA HIS A 165 -17.72 2.78 -2.36
C HIS A 165 -17.88 4.19 -2.96
N GLY A 166 -18.02 4.30 -4.29
CA GLY A 166 -18.16 5.56 -5.01
C GLY A 166 -16.86 6.09 -5.61
N ILE A 167 -17.02 7.04 -6.53
CA ILE A 167 -15.92 7.57 -7.35
C ILE A 167 -14.85 8.24 -6.47
N GLN A 168 -15.26 9.04 -5.49
CA GLN A 168 -14.33 9.75 -4.62
C GLN A 168 -13.41 8.77 -3.89
N THR A 169 -13.95 7.74 -3.24
CA THR A 169 -13.18 6.73 -2.50
C THR A 169 -12.18 6.00 -3.41
N GLY A 170 -12.58 5.66 -4.63
CA GLY A 170 -11.66 5.03 -5.58
C GLY A 170 -10.52 5.96 -6.01
N LEU A 171 -10.81 7.24 -6.27
CA LEU A 171 -9.79 8.24 -6.61
C LEU A 171 -8.86 8.55 -5.41
N VAL A 172 -9.42 8.64 -4.20
CA VAL A 172 -8.65 8.80 -2.97
C VAL A 172 -7.69 7.63 -2.79
N TRP A 173 -8.19 6.38 -2.97
CA TRP A 173 -7.36 5.20 -2.85
C TRP A 173 -6.24 5.17 -3.91
N ALA A 174 -6.54 5.49 -5.17
CA ALA A 174 -5.51 5.56 -6.22
C ALA A 174 -4.44 6.62 -5.90
N THR A 175 -4.88 7.82 -5.47
CA THR A 175 -3.99 8.89 -5.04
C THR A 175 -3.12 8.44 -3.86
N LYS A 176 -3.73 7.75 -2.87
CA LYS A 176 -3.02 7.19 -1.74
C LYS A 176 -1.90 6.26 -2.21
N ILE A 177 -2.19 5.25 -3.03
CA ILE A 177 -1.20 4.27 -3.50
C ILE A 177 -0.02 4.93 -4.20
N VAL A 178 -0.27 5.91 -5.07
CA VAL A 178 0.80 6.61 -5.80
C VAL A 178 1.62 7.54 -4.90
N THR A 179 1.00 8.13 -3.89
CA THR A 179 1.66 9.12 -3.02
C THR A 179 2.12 8.56 -1.67
N ASP A 180 1.72 7.34 -1.30
CA ASP A 180 2.16 6.69 -0.05
C ASP A 180 3.68 6.56 0.08
N PRO A 181 4.48 6.32 -0.97
CA PRO A 181 5.94 6.32 -0.79
C PRO A 181 6.49 7.63 -0.19
N PHE A 182 5.94 8.78 -0.57
CA PHE A 182 6.34 10.08 0.03
C PHE A 182 5.85 10.20 1.48
N HIS A 183 4.63 9.74 1.74
CA HIS A 183 4.04 9.76 3.08
C HIS A 183 4.77 8.82 4.03
N ASP A 184 4.92 7.54 3.65
CA ASP A 184 5.60 6.50 4.43
C ASP A 184 7.06 6.89 4.72
N PHE A 185 7.77 7.43 3.73
CA PHE A 185 9.13 7.94 3.94
C PHE A 185 9.16 8.98 5.05
N LYS A 186 8.23 9.94 5.02
CA LYS A 186 8.17 11.02 6.02
C LYS A 186 7.86 10.49 7.43
N ILE A 187 6.83 9.65 7.57
CA ILE A 187 6.36 9.22 8.91
C ILE A 187 7.24 8.12 9.51
N TYR A 188 7.84 7.25 8.68
CA TYR A 188 8.65 6.12 9.17
C TYR A 188 10.16 6.38 9.21
N LEU A 189 10.60 7.57 8.83
CA LEU A 189 12.04 7.89 8.78
C LEU A 189 12.78 7.61 10.10
N LYS A 190 12.11 7.81 11.23
CA LYS A 190 12.66 7.59 12.57
C LYS A 190 12.43 6.18 13.13
N SER A 191 11.61 5.35 12.48
CA SER A 191 11.22 4.03 13.00
C SER A 191 12.40 3.09 13.23
N PRO A 192 13.44 3.02 12.36
CA PRO A 192 14.63 2.21 12.66
C PRO A 192 15.38 2.68 13.92
N LEU A 193 15.39 3.97 14.21
CA LEU A 193 16.04 4.51 15.40
C LEU A 193 15.30 4.12 16.68
N TYR A 194 13.96 4.15 16.65
CA TYR A 194 13.13 3.68 17.75
C TYR A 194 13.29 2.18 17.97
N LEU A 195 13.32 1.41 16.87
CA LEU A 195 13.58 -0.03 16.93
C LEU A 195 14.94 -0.36 17.57
N MET A 196 16.01 0.38 17.24
CA MET A 196 17.33 0.22 17.87
C MET A 196 17.35 0.58 19.36
N LYS A 197 16.40 1.40 19.82
CA LYS A 197 16.20 1.70 21.26
C LYS A 197 15.34 0.67 21.97
N GLY A 198 14.87 -0.38 21.28
CA GLY A 198 14.05 -1.42 21.84
C GLY A 198 12.54 -1.16 21.82
N GLU A 199 12.09 -0.08 21.17
CA GLU A 199 10.67 0.17 20.95
C GLU A 199 10.15 -0.72 19.82
N LEU A 200 9.37 -1.75 20.15
CA LEU A 200 8.81 -2.67 19.15
C LEU A 200 7.48 -2.20 18.56
N VAL A 201 6.73 -1.40 19.33
CA VAL A 201 5.39 -0.92 18.99
C VAL A 201 5.36 0.60 19.00
N ASP A 202 4.71 1.20 18.01
CA ASP A 202 4.45 2.63 17.96
C ASP A 202 3.30 2.97 18.92
N PRO A 203 3.48 3.86 19.89
CA PRO A 203 2.39 4.31 20.76
C PRO A 203 1.36 5.19 20.04
N MET A 204 1.53 5.48 18.76
CA MET A 204 0.61 6.23 17.89
C MET A 204 0.38 7.70 18.27
N ILE A 205 1.02 8.20 19.32
CA ILE A 205 0.83 9.56 19.87
C ILE A 205 1.19 10.66 18.84
N HIS A 206 2.06 10.35 17.88
CA HIS A 206 2.59 11.36 16.95
C HIS A 206 1.72 11.61 15.72
N VAL A 207 0.70 10.78 15.50
CA VAL A 207 -0.13 10.80 14.28
C VAL A 207 -1.56 11.22 14.58
N SER A 208 -1.96 11.18 15.86
CA SER A 208 -3.30 11.53 16.34
C SER A 208 -3.68 13.02 16.20
N HIS A 209 -2.73 13.89 15.99
CA HIS A 209 -2.95 15.34 16.01
C HIS A 209 -3.83 15.93 14.87
N GLY A 210 -4.45 15.12 14.01
CA GLY A 210 -5.29 15.63 12.93
C GLY A 210 -6.70 15.08 12.87
N VAL A 211 -6.95 13.90 13.46
CA VAL A 211 -8.26 13.24 13.39
C VAL A 211 -8.89 13.12 14.78
N ASP A 212 -8.10 12.81 15.81
CA ASP A 212 -8.63 12.63 17.17
C ASP A 212 -8.94 13.97 17.87
N ALA A 213 -8.22 15.04 17.50
CA ALA A 213 -8.55 16.38 17.98
C ALA A 213 -9.95 16.84 17.54
N ASP A 214 -10.36 16.43 16.34
CA ASP A 214 -11.70 16.75 15.81
C ASP A 214 -12.80 15.86 16.44
N GLU A 215 -12.49 14.66 16.93
CA GLU A 215 -13.43 13.79 17.65
C GLU A 215 -13.57 14.21 19.13
N GLU A 216 -12.48 14.52 19.83
CA GLU A 216 -12.55 15.06 21.21
C GLU A 216 -13.25 16.42 21.25
N ASP A 217 -13.00 17.31 20.26
CA ASP A 217 -13.70 18.58 20.16
C ASP A 217 -15.19 18.40 19.80
N ARG A 218 -15.57 17.38 19.06
CA ARG A 218 -16.97 17.04 18.77
C ARG A 218 -17.71 16.42 19.95
N GLU A 219 -17.05 15.57 20.74
CA GLU A 219 -17.63 15.01 21.98
C GLU A 219 -17.72 16.07 23.10
N ALA A 220 -16.81 17.04 23.15
CA ALA A 220 -16.87 18.13 24.12
C ALA A 220 -17.95 19.19 23.78
N LEU A 221 -18.46 19.19 22.56
CA LEU A 221 -19.52 20.09 22.08
C LEU A 221 -20.91 19.43 22.00
N ALA A 222 -21.03 18.14 22.34
CA ALA A 222 -22.27 17.37 22.39
C ALA A 222 -22.77 17.18 23.82
#